data_3cceefba453a025863dbaf793a3be0c8
#
_entry.id   3cceefba453a025863dbaf793a3be0c8
#
_cell.length_a   1.000
_cell.length_b   1.000
_cell.length_c   1.000
_cell.angle_alpha   90.00
_cell.angle_beta   90.00
_cell.angle_gamma   90.00
#
_symmetry.space_group_name_H-M   'P 1'
#
loop_
_entity.id
_entity.type
_entity.pdbx_description
1 polymer ?
#
loop_
_entity_poly.entity_id
_entity_poly.type
_entity_poly.pdbx_seq_one_letter_code
_entity_poly.pdbx_strand_id
1 'polypeptide(L)'
;SALSCGNPYKKIIKTLDLQDGLYAEMISSKGSIYIKLEPTLAPITTANFVGLAEGAIENNFRKLGEPYFDGLTFHRVVPNFVVQGGDPMGSGMGGPGYRFKTEVHAELAHNKAGTVAMANSGPDTNGSQFFITHGPTPHLDGKHTVFGKVTDGLELVHEIQQGDVMEKVVVLQKRDHVYEVETV
;
A
#
# COMPACT_ATOMS: atom_id res chain seq x y z
N SER A 1 -8.45 26.80 10.45
CA SER A 1 -8.78 25.53 9.86
C SER A 1 -8.12 24.40 10.65
N ALA A 2 -8.69 23.19 10.58
CA ALA A 2 -8.12 22.02 11.25
C ALA A 2 -6.67 21.74 10.81
N LEU A 3 -6.25 22.26 9.68
CA LEU A 3 -4.90 22.16 9.14
C LEU A 3 -3.88 22.97 9.92
N SER A 4 -4.32 24.02 10.63
CA SER A 4 -3.43 24.87 11.42
C SER A 4 -2.96 24.21 12.71
N CYS A 5 -3.63 23.11 13.15
CA CYS A 5 -3.27 22.39 14.36
C CYS A 5 -2.07 21.45 14.20
N GLY A 6 -1.45 21.43 13.00
CA GLY A 6 -0.31 20.58 12.71
C GLY A 6 -0.66 19.15 12.35
N ASN A 7 0.25 18.51 11.64
CA ASN A 7 0.15 17.11 11.28
C ASN A 7 0.43 16.27 12.55
N PRO A 8 -0.51 15.42 13.00
CA PRO A 8 -0.31 14.58 14.18
C PRO A 8 0.87 13.59 14.02
N TYR A 9 1.31 13.37 12.80
CA TYR A 9 2.42 12.47 12.48
C TYR A 9 3.77 13.19 12.37
N LYS A 10 3.81 14.50 12.59
CA LYS A 10 5.01 15.33 12.44
C LYS A 10 6.21 14.80 13.24
N LYS A 11 5.96 14.33 14.48
CA LYS A 11 7.00 13.77 15.32
C LYS A 11 7.56 12.46 14.76
N ILE A 12 6.67 11.59 14.25
CA ILE A 12 7.06 10.31 13.63
C ILE A 12 7.89 10.56 12.38
N ILE A 13 7.42 11.45 11.51
CA ILE A 13 8.09 11.82 10.27
C ILE A 13 9.51 12.33 10.56
N LYS A 14 9.65 13.20 11.57
CA LYS A 14 10.95 13.75 11.96
C LYS A 14 11.88 12.69 12.54
N THR A 15 11.34 11.80 13.40
CA THR A 15 12.14 10.73 14.04
C THR A 15 12.67 9.73 13.02
N LEU A 16 11.88 9.41 11.98
CA LEU A 16 12.27 8.48 10.93
C LEU A 16 13.04 9.14 9.79
N ASP A 17 13.21 10.47 9.83
CA ASP A 17 13.88 11.24 8.77
C ASP A 17 13.30 10.94 7.36
N LEU A 18 11.97 10.89 7.27
CA LEU A 18 11.29 10.63 6.01
C LEU A 18 11.45 11.83 5.05
N GLN A 19 11.75 11.53 3.79
CA GLN A 19 11.83 12.51 2.71
C GLN A 19 10.44 13.11 2.45
N ASP A 20 10.40 14.29 1.79
CA ASP A 20 9.14 14.87 1.35
C ASP A 20 8.37 13.89 0.48
N GLY A 21 7.06 13.78 0.70
CA GLY A 21 6.22 12.90 -0.07
C GLY A 21 5.01 12.36 0.68
N LEU A 22 4.37 11.41 0.05
CA LEU A 22 3.22 10.71 0.57
C LEU A 22 3.67 9.33 1.08
N TYR A 23 3.30 9.01 2.31
CA TYR A 23 3.70 7.77 2.96
C TYR A 23 2.49 7.04 3.51
N ALA A 24 2.64 5.73 3.69
CA ALA A 24 1.72 4.92 4.46
C ALA A 24 2.48 4.24 5.60
N GLU A 25 1.91 4.27 6.79
CA GLU A 25 2.34 3.43 7.90
C GLU A 25 1.43 2.22 7.96
N MET A 26 2.01 1.05 7.73
CA MET A 26 1.30 -0.22 7.85
C MET A 26 1.65 -0.85 9.18
N ILE A 27 0.71 -0.86 10.09
CA ILE A 27 0.88 -1.37 11.44
C ILE A 27 0.48 -2.84 11.45
N SER A 28 1.46 -3.71 11.58
CA SER A 28 1.24 -5.15 11.68
C SER A 28 1.37 -5.64 13.12
N SER A 29 1.01 -6.88 13.37
CA SER A 29 1.25 -7.53 14.66
C SER A 29 2.73 -7.62 15.03
N LYS A 30 3.64 -7.43 14.08
CA LYS A 30 5.10 -7.47 14.29
C LYS A 30 5.71 -6.08 14.46
N GLY A 31 4.99 -5.01 14.12
CA GLY A 31 5.46 -3.63 14.17
C GLY A 31 5.05 -2.84 12.94
N SER A 32 5.60 -1.64 12.80
CA SER A 32 5.24 -0.71 11.72
C SER A 32 6.20 -0.81 10.54
N ILE A 33 5.62 -0.81 9.34
CA ILE A 33 6.32 -0.74 8.07
C ILE A 33 5.95 0.59 7.43
N TYR A 34 6.94 1.37 7.02
CA TYR A 34 6.71 2.66 6.37
C TYR A 34 6.98 2.55 4.88
N ILE A 35 6.02 3.00 4.09
CA ILE A 35 6.02 2.89 2.63
C ILE A 35 5.95 4.28 2.03
N LYS A 36 6.90 4.63 1.16
CA LYS A 36 6.81 5.83 0.34
C LYS A 36 5.99 5.49 -0.91
N LEU A 37 4.90 6.22 -1.11
CA LEU A 37 4.00 6.01 -2.25
C LEU A 37 4.44 6.85 -3.46
N GLU A 38 3.95 6.49 -4.64
CA GLU A 38 4.33 7.10 -5.93
C GLU A 38 3.14 7.74 -6.63
N PRO A 39 2.63 8.89 -6.11
CA PRO A 39 1.44 9.53 -6.68
C PRO A 39 1.68 10.15 -8.06
N THR A 40 2.92 10.43 -8.43
CA THR A 40 3.25 11.01 -9.72
C THR A 40 3.30 9.98 -10.83
N LEU A 41 3.95 8.84 -10.60
CA LEU A 41 4.16 7.81 -11.63
C LEU A 41 3.09 6.73 -11.65
N ALA A 42 2.39 6.53 -10.53
CA ALA A 42 1.27 5.60 -10.41
C ALA A 42 0.09 6.30 -9.72
N PRO A 43 -0.50 7.33 -10.36
CA PRO A 43 -1.50 8.18 -9.71
C PRO A 43 -2.79 7.46 -9.36
N ILE A 44 -3.32 6.62 -10.25
CA ILE A 44 -4.58 5.91 -10.04
C ILE A 44 -4.40 4.87 -8.92
N THR A 45 -3.34 4.08 -8.99
CA THR A 45 -3.04 3.04 -8.01
C THR A 45 -2.81 3.65 -6.63
N THR A 46 -2.05 4.74 -6.56
CA THR A 46 -1.80 5.44 -5.29
C THR A 46 -3.08 6.03 -4.73
N ALA A 47 -3.91 6.67 -5.57
CA ALA A 47 -5.19 7.22 -5.14
C ALA A 47 -6.13 6.12 -4.64
N ASN A 48 -6.15 4.98 -5.30
CA ASN A 48 -6.94 3.83 -4.87
C ASN A 48 -6.50 3.32 -3.48
N PHE A 49 -5.20 3.12 -3.31
CA PHE A 49 -4.66 2.63 -2.03
C PHE A 49 -4.95 3.61 -0.89
N VAL A 50 -4.66 4.89 -1.09
CA VAL A 50 -4.93 5.95 -0.11
C VAL A 50 -6.42 6.06 0.19
N GLY A 51 -7.25 6.08 -0.85
CA GLY A 51 -8.69 6.19 -0.71
C GLY A 51 -9.32 5.02 0.03
N LEU A 52 -8.88 3.81 -0.24
CA LEU A 52 -9.32 2.63 0.51
C LEU A 52 -8.83 2.70 1.96
N ALA A 53 -7.56 3.04 2.18
CA ALA A 53 -7.01 3.13 3.53
C ALA A 53 -7.75 4.13 4.40
N GLU A 54 -8.21 5.24 3.83
CA GLU A 54 -8.94 6.30 4.54
C GLU A 54 -10.46 6.11 4.53
N GLY A 55 -10.97 5.10 3.83
CA GLY A 55 -12.41 4.88 3.71
C GLY A 55 -13.11 5.88 2.80
N ALA A 56 -12.41 6.46 1.83
CA ALA A 56 -12.91 7.51 0.95
C ALA A 56 -13.50 7.00 -0.37
N ILE A 57 -13.36 5.71 -0.68
CA ILE A 57 -13.84 5.10 -1.92
C ILE A 57 -14.95 4.11 -1.63
N GLU A 58 -16.07 4.22 -2.37
CA GLU A 58 -17.11 3.22 -2.32
C GLU A 58 -16.61 1.85 -2.77
N ASN A 59 -16.97 0.83 -1.99
CA ASN A 59 -16.55 -0.55 -2.25
C ASN A 59 -17.59 -1.50 -1.68
N ASN A 60 -17.47 -2.79 -2.00
CA ASN A 60 -18.45 -3.80 -1.57
C ASN A 60 -18.10 -4.47 -0.22
N PHE A 61 -17.09 -3.99 0.49
CA PHE A 61 -16.66 -4.61 1.75
C PHE A 61 -16.89 -3.73 2.97
N ARG A 62 -16.56 -2.44 2.88
CA ARG A 62 -16.70 -1.48 3.97
C ARG A 62 -17.64 -0.33 3.57
N LYS A 63 -18.27 0.27 4.56
CA LYS A 63 -19.01 1.52 4.37
C LYS A 63 -18.05 2.68 4.18
N LEU A 64 -18.50 3.74 3.49
CA LEU A 64 -17.74 4.98 3.43
C LEU A 64 -17.41 5.49 4.85
N GLY A 65 -16.18 5.93 5.03
CA GLY A 65 -15.64 6.37 6.32
C GLY A 65 -14.95 5.26 7.10
N GLU A 66 -15.09 4.00 6.71
CA GLU A 66 -14.43 2.88 7.37
C GLU A 66 -13.14 2.51 6.64
N PRO A 67 -11.97 2.48 7.34
CA PRO A 67 -10.72 2.06 6.73
C PRO A 67 -10.78 0.63 6.20
N TYR A 68 -10.47 0.47 4.92
CA TYR A 68 -10.65 -0.80 4.20
C TYR A 68 -9.69 -1.89 4.67
N PHE A 69 -8.42 -1.54 4.88
CA PHE A 69 -7.38 -2.53 5.15
C PHE A 69 -7.29 -2.96 6.61
N ASP A 70 -7.92 -2.22 7.53
CA ASP A 70 -7.83 -2.50 8.95
C ASP A 70 -8.36 -3.89 9.28
N GLY A 71 -7.52 -4.70 9.94
CA GLY A 71 -7.88 -6.06 10.34
C GLY A 71 -7.71 -7.14 9.27
N LEU A 72 -7.32 -6.79 8.05
CA LEU A 72 -7.05 -7.77 6.99
C LEU A 72 -5.73 -8.50 7.26
N THR A 73 -5.59 -9.69 6.68
CA THR A 73 -4.40 -10.52 6.87
C THR A 73 -3.45 -10.46 5.68
N PHE A 74 -2.20 -10.78 5.94
CA PHE A 74 -1.27 -11.19 4.89
C PHE A 74 -1.57 -12.65 4.54
N HIS A 75 -2.54 -12.84 3.66
CA HIS A 75 -3.12 -14.16 3.36
C HIS A 75 -2.20 -15.08 2.55
N ARG A 76 -1.16 -14.54 1.94
CA ARG A 76 -0.20 -15.31 1.16
C ARG A 76 1.22 -14.80 1.41
N VAL A 77 2.06 -15.66 1.92
CA VAL A 77 3.49 -15.36 2.13
C VAL A 77 4.31 -16.46 1.47
N VAL A 78 5.14 -16.05 0.51
CA VAL A 78 6.07 -16.97 -0.17
C VAL A 78 7.48 -16.57 0.25
N PRO A 79 8.18 -17.41 1.02
CA PRO A 79 9.53 -17.11 1.50
C PRO A 79 10.47 -16.73 0.35
N ASN A 80 11.29 -15.71 0.59
CA ASN A 80 12.24 -15.16 -0.37
C ASN A 80 11.60 -14.59 -1.65
N PHE A 81 10.30 -14.36 -1.63
CA PHE A 81 9.58 -13.79 -2.77
C PHE A 81 8.71 -12.61 -2.35
N VAL A 82 7.53 -12.86 -1.77
CA VAL A 82 6.58 -11.77 -1.43
C VAL A 82 5.78 -12.07 -0.17
N VAL A 83 5.28 -10.99 0.45
CA VAL A 83 4.16 -11.01 1.38
C VAL A 83 2.99 -10.29 0.72
N GLN A 84 1.84 -10.92 0.65
CA GLN A 84 0.66 -10.41 -0.05
C GLN A 84 -0.52 -10.28 0.88
N GLY A 85 -1.23 -9.16 0.78
CA GLY A 85 -2.41 -8.86 1.58
C GLY A 85 -3.41 -7.99 0.84
N GLY A 86 -4.38 -7.45 1.58
CA GLY A 86 -5.38 -6.54 1.03
C GLY A 86 -6.62 -7.21 0.46
N ASP A 87 -6.79 -8.52 0.69
CA ASP A 87 -7.98 -9.26 0.29
C ASP A 87 -8.95 -9.38 1.46
N PRO A 88 -10.16 -8.78 1.37
CA PRO A 88 -11.16 -8.89 2.44
C PRO A 88 -11.56 -10.32 2.77
N MET A 89 -11.51 -11.22 1.79
CA MET A 89 -11.85 -12.63 1.97
C MET A 89 -10.68 -13.47 2.47
N GLY A 90 -9.46 -12.97 2.37
CA GLY A 90 -8.26 -13.71 2.75
C GLY A 90 -7.98 -14.95 1.91
N SER A 91 -8.57 -15.06 0.72
CA SER A 91 -8.51 -16.24 -0.15
C SER A 91 -7.68 -16.05 -1.42
N GLY A 92 -7.35 -14.79 -1.75
CA GLY A 92 -6.77 -14.42 -3.03
C GLY A 92 -7.81 -14.06 -4.09
N MET A 93 -9.10 -14.26 -3.80
CA MET A 93 -10.20 -14.06 -4.75
C MET A 93 -11.02 -12.80 -4.49
N GLY A 94 -10.86 -12.18 -3.32
CA GLY A 94 -11.61 -11.01 -2.93
C GLY A 94 -11.03 -9.71 -3.45
N GLY A 95 -11.84 -8.65 -3.38
CA GLY A 95 -11.46 -7.31 -3.79
C GLY A 95 -12.55 -6.30 -3.45
N PRO A 96 -12.41 -5.06 -3.93
CA PRO A 96 -13.31 -3.96 -3.56
C PRO A 96 -14.62 -3.91 -4.37
N GLY A 97 -14.79 -4.80 -5.35
CA GLY A 97 -15.96 -4.82 -6.21
C GLY A 97 -15.80 -4.05 -7.51
N TYR A 98 -14.61 -3.53 -7.77
CA TYR A 98 -14.25 -2.87 -9.02
C TYR A 98 -12.83 -3.28 -9.43
N ARG A 99 -12.46 -2.95 -10.66
CA ARG A 99 -11.11 -3.15 -11.21
C ARG A 99 -10.63 -1.88 -11.88
N PHE A 100 -9.32 -1.71 -11.97
CA PHE A 100 -8.72 -0.59 -12.69
C PHE A 100 -7.45 -1.01 -13.41
N LYS A 101 -7.02 -0.15 -14.33
CA LYS A 101 -5.93 -0.45 -15.25
C LYS A 101 -4.57 -0.53 -14.57
N THR A 102 -3.69 -1.33 -15.14
CA THR A 102 -2.30 -1.43 -14.75
C THR A 102 -1.55 -0.16 -15.20
N GLU A 103 -0.76 0.41 -14.30
CA GLU A 103 0.09 1.55 -14.60
C GLU A 103 1.54 1.09 -14.61
N VAL A 104 2.19 1.17 -15.78
CA VAL A 104 3.57 0.75 -15.96
C VAL A 104 4.43 1.95 -16.32
N HIS A 105 5.56 2.08 -15.66
CA HIS A 105 6.53 3.13 -15.92
C HIS A 105 7.95 2.57 -15.81
N ALA A 106 8.83 2.97 -16.72
CA ALA A 106 10.21 2.48 -16.76
C ALA A 106 10.99 2.73 -15.45
N GLU A 107 10.64 3.81 -14.74
CA GLU A 107 11.27 4.14 -13.44
C GLU A 107 10.70 3.34 -12.26
N LEU A 108 9.61 2.60 -12.47
CA LEU A 108 8.95 1.80 -11.44
C LEU A 108 9.21 0.32 -11.70
N ALA A 109 10.32 -0.17 -11.20
CA ALA A 109 10.75 -1.55 -11.40
C ALA A 109 10.81 -2.32 -10.08
N HIS A 110 10.62 -3.65 -10.17
CA HIS A 110 10.76 -4.58 -9.04
C HIS A 110 12.25 -4.93 -8.87
N ASN A 111 13.09 -3.94 -8.59
CA ASN A 111 14.55 -4.09 -8.62
C ASN A 111 15.21 -4.31 -7.27
N LYS A 112 14.43 -4.32 -6.18
CA LYS A 112 14.96 -4.50 -4.83
C LYS A 112 13.92 -5.00 -3.84
N ALA A 113 14.38 -5.45 -2.68
CA ALA A 113 13.52 -5.78 -1.55
C ALA A 113 12.71 -4.56 -1.11
N GLY A 114 11.49 -4.80 -0.67
CA GLY A 114 10.60 -3.73 -0.20
C GLY A 114 9.85 -3.01 -1.30
N THR A 115 9.83 -3.51 -2.52
CA THR A 115 8.99 -2.99 -3.59
C THR A 115 7.53 -3.33 -3.30
N VAL A 116 6.66 -2.31 -3.36
CA VAL A 116 5.21 -2.46 -3.10
C VAL A 116 4.48 -2.35 -4.44
N ALA A 117 3.73 -3.37 -4.78
CA ALA A 117 3.06 -3.47 -6.07
C ALA A 117 1.69 -4.13 -5.96
N MET A 118 0.87 -3.97 -7.00
CA MET A 118 -0.47 -4.55 -7.04
C MET A 118 -0.45 -6.00 -7.52
N ALA A 119 -1.09 -6.87 -6.74
CA ALA A 119 -1.45 -8.19 -7.23
C ALA A 119 -2.59 -8.07 -8.25
N ASN A 120 -2.63 -8.97 -9.23
CA ASN A 120 -3.69 -9.00 -10.23
C ASN A 120 -3.84 -10.41 -10.82
N SER A 121 -4.89 -10.59 -11.63
CA SER A 121 -5.18 -11.83 -12.37
C SER A 121 -4.98 -11.64 -13.89
N GLY A 122 -4.09 -10.75 -14.27
CA GLY A 122 -3.84 -10.37 -15.65
C GLY A 122 -3.94 -8.87 -15.84
N PRO A 123 -3.77 -8.36 -17.07
CA PRO A 123 -3.82 -6.92 -17.34
C PRO A 123 -5.13 -6.28 -16.88
N ASP A 124 -5.02 -5.10 -16.27
CA ASP A 124 -6.16 -4.24 -15.93
C ASP A 124 -7.16 -4.90 -14.96
N THR A 125 -6.66 -5.75 -14.07
CA THR A 125 -7.49 -6.42 -13.05
C THR A 125 -7.11 -6.04 -11.63
N ASN A 126 -6.57 -4.84 -11.43
CA ASN A 126 -6.17 -4.35 -10.11
C ASN A 126 -7.40 -4.03 -9.26
N GLY A 127 -7.32 -4.34 -7.98
CA GLY A 127 -8.38 -4.06 -7.01
C GLY A 127 -7.81 -3.56 -5.69
N SER A 128 -7.74 -4.41 -4.69
CA SER A 128 -7.20 -4.04 -3.38
C SER A 128 -5.99 -4.87 -2.94
N GLN A 129 -5.75 -6.01 -3.57
CA GLN A 129 -4.64 -6.86 -3.18
C GLN A 129 -3.30 -6.28 -3.63
N PHE A 130 -2.32 -6.32 -2.76
CA PHE A 130 -0.98 -5.84 -3.02
C PHE A 130 0.04 -6.80 -2.40
N PHE A 131 1.30 -6.65 -2.81
CA PHE A 131 2.39 -7.42 -2.22
C PHE A 131 3.60 -6.52 -1.96
N ILE A 132 4.43 -6.97 -1.03
CA ILE A 132 5.74 -6.37 -0.72
C ILE A 132 6.78 -7.43 -0.97
N THR A 133 7.82 -7.10 -1.74
CA THR A 133 8.83 -8.07 -2.15
C THR A 133 9.90 -8.28 -1.07
N HIS A 134 10.41 -9.52 -0.99
CA HIS A 134 11.56 -9.86 -0.15
C HIS A 134 12.91 -9.54 -0.84
N GLY A 135 12.91 -9.45 -2.16
CA GLY A 135 14.10 -9.16 -2.96
C GLY A 135 13.71 -8.70 -4.34
N PRO A 136 14.67 -8.59 -5.27
CA PRO A 136 14.36 -8.24 -6.65
C PRO A 136 13.48 -9.29 -7.31
N THR A 137 12.45 -8.83 -8.04
CA THR A 137 11.53 -9.69 -8.80
C THR A 137 11.35 -9.13 -10.21
N PRO A 138 12.42 -9.04 -11.03
CA PRO A 138 12.39 -8.34 -12.31
C PRO A 138 11.42 -8.96 -13.32
N HIS A 139 11.08 -10.24 -13.16
CA HIS A 139 10.10 -10.91 -14.01
C HIS A 139 8.66 -10.36 -13.84
N LEU A 140 8.41 -9.56 -12.82
CA LEU A 140 7.11 -8.92 -12.60
C LEU A 140 7.00 -7.54 -13.25
N ASP A 141 8.10 -6.99 -13.76
CA ASP A 141 8.11 -5.70 -14.42
C ASP A 141 7.21 -5.71 -15.65
N GLY A 142 6.44 -4.63 -15.82
CA GLY A 142 5.49 -4.50 -16.90
C GLY A 142 4.16 -5.25 -16.70
N LYS A 143 4.04 -6.07 -15.67
CA LYS A 143 2.85 -6.89 -15.37
C LYS A 143 2.10 -6.44 -14.13
N HIS A 144 2.82 -5.87 -13.17
CA HIS A 144 2.27 -5.40 -11.89
C HIS A 144 2.64 -3.94 -11.69
N THR A 145 1.68 -3.12 -11.29
CA THR A 145 1.93 -1.71 -10.98
C THR A 145 2.73 -1.59 -9.71
N VAL A 146 3.95 -1.10 -9.79
CA VAL A 146 4.72 -0.67 -8.63
C VAL A 146 4.21 0.71 -8.21
N PHE A 147 3.81 0.86 -6.96
CA PHE A 147 3.29 2.14 -6.45
C PHE A 147 3.92 2.60 -5.15
N GLY A 148 4.90 1.88 -4.63
CA GLY A 148 5.58 2.27 -3.41
C GLY A 148 6.84 1.48 -3.15
N LYS A 149 7.55 1.91 -2.10
CA LYS A 149 8.74 1.22 -1.61
C LYS A 149 8.81 1.34 -0.09
N VAL A 150 9.25 0.30 0.57
CA VAL A 150 9.51 0.32 2.01
C VAL A 150 10.73 1.20 2.28
N THR A 151 10.56 2.20 3.15
CA THR A 151 11.63 3.09 3.59
C THR A 151 12.13 2.74 4.98
N ASP A 152 11.27 2.12 5.80
CA ASP A 152 11.57 1.72 7.16
C ASP A 152 10.78 0.45 7.50
N GLY A 153 11.38 -0.45 8.26
CA GLY A 153 10.73 -1.69 8.66
C GLY A 153 10.91 -2.85 7.68
N LEU A 154 11.91 -2.81 6.82
CA LEU A 154 12.17 -3.89 5.86
C LEU A 154 12.43 -5.22 6.58
N GLU A 155 13.10 -5.20 7.72
CA GLU A 155 13.32 -6.39 8.55
C GLU A 155 11.99 -7.02 8.99
N LEU A 156 10.96 -6.20 9.24
CA LEU A 156 9.63 -6.69 9.62
C LEU A 156 8.92 -7.37 8.46
N VAL A 157 9.14 -6.91 7.23
CA VAL A 157 8.60 -7.55 6.03
C VAL A 157 9.08 -9.01 5.96
N HIS A 158 10.36 -9.25 6.29
CA HIS A 158 10.93 -10.60 6.32
C HIS A 158 10.39 -11.46 7.47
N GLU A 159 9.88 -10.84 8.52
CA GLU A 159 9.34 -11.54 9.69
C GLU A 159 7.84 -11.86 9.58
N ILE A 160 7.13 -11.22 8.66
CA ILE A 160 5.70 -11.45 8.46
C ILE A 160 5.47 -12.89 8.02
N GLN A 161 4.52 -13.55 8.69
CA GLN A 161 4.08 -14.90 8.39
C GLN A 161 2.67 -14.89 7.84
N GLN A 162 2.34 -15.92 7.07
CA GLN A 162 1.00 -16.10 6.52
C GLN A 162 -0.04 -16.12 7.64
N GLY A 163 -1.06 -15.26 7.50
CA GLY A 163 -2.11 -15.08 8.50
C GLY A 163 -1.84 -13.96 9.49
N ASP A 164 -0.66 -13.34 9.49
CA ASP A 164 -0.40 -12.17 10.33
C ASP A 164 -1.36 -11.04 9.96
N VAL A 165 -1.79 -10.27 10.97
CA VAL A 165 -2.81 -9.23 10.81
C VAL A 165 -2.16 -7.89 10.47
N MET A 166 -2.72 -7.24 9.47
CA MET A 166 -2.52 -5.83 9.17
C MET A 166 -3.53 -5.05 10.02
N GLU A 167 -3.08 -4.53 11.15
CA GLU A 167 -3.99 -3.89 12.11
C GLU A 167 -4.54 -2.58 11.60
N LYS A 168 -3.68 -1.75 11.01
CA LYS A 168 -4.04 -0.45 10.44
C LYS A 168 -3.13 -0.09 9.29
N VAL A 169 -3.68 0.71 8.37
CA VAL A 169 -2.91 1.43 7.34
C VAL A 169 -3.24 2.90 7.48
N VAL A 170 -2.25 3.72 7.84
CA VAL A 170 -2.42 5.14 8.09
C VAL A 170 -1.64 5.93 7.04
N VAL A 171 -2.30 6.92 6.43
CA VAL A 171 -1.65 7.76 5.41
C VAL A 171 -0.96 8.94 6.08
N LEU A 172 0.31 9.14 5.75
CA LEU A 172 1.16 10.20 6.28
C LEU A 172 1.60 11.13 5.15
N GLN A 173 1.53 12.43 5.38
CA GLN A 173 1.99 13.43 4.43
C GLN A 173 3.16 14.21 5.03
N LYS A 174 4.30 14.22 4.35
CA LYS A 174 5.45 15.03 4.74
C LYS A 174 5.26 16.49 4.35
N ARG A 175 4.52 16.74 3.26
CA ARG A 175 4.26 18.09 2.74
C ARG A 175 2.97 18.64 3.31
N ASP A 176 2.92 19.97 3.37
CA ASP A 176 1.73 20.71 3.76
C ASP A 176 0.82 20.95 2.55
N HIS A 177 0.43 19.87 1.87
CA HIS A 177 -0.54 19.90 0.78
C HIS A 177 -1.44 18.67 0.84
N VAL A 178 -2.61 18.82 0.26
CA VAL A 178 -3.62 17.75 0.23
C VAL A 178 -3.45 16.96 -1.05
N TYR A 179 -3.38 15.62 -0.91
CA TYR A 179 -3.46 14.70 -2.05
C TYR A 179 -4.92 14.38 -2.30
N GLU A 180 -5.38 14.68 -3.50
CA GLU A 180 -6.75 14.34 -3.90
C GLU A 180 -6.83 12.87 -4.25
N VAL A 181 -7.91 12.23 -3.81
CA VAL A 181 -8.22 10.84 -4.15
C VAL A 181 -9.09 10.87 -5.40
N GLU A 182 -8.53 10.41 -6.52
CA GLU A 182 -9.31 10.23 -7.73
C GLU A 182 -10.02 8.89 -7.69
N THR A 183 -11.34 8.92 -7.90
CA THR A 183 -12.13 7.70 -8.02
C THR A 183 -11.85 7.02 -9.36
N VAL A 184 -11.64 5.75 -9.30
CA VAL A 184 -11.37 4.90 -10.48
C VAL A 184 -12.60 4.14 -10.93
#